data_58d24cd2dbbbbc527fba70d2a7617b8c
#
_entry.id   58d24cd2dbbbbc527fba70d2a7617b8c
#
_cell.length_a   1.000
_cell.length_b   1.000
_cell.length_c   1.000
_cell.angle_alpha   90.00
_cell.angle_beta   90.00
_cell.angle_gamma   90.00
#
_symmetry.space_group_name_H-M   'P 1'
#
loop_
_entity.id
_entity.type
_entity.pdbx_description
1 polymer ?
#
loop_
_entity_poly.entity_id
_entity_poly.type
_entity_poly.pdbx_seq_one_letter_code
_entity_poly.pdbx_strand_id
1 'polypeptide(L)'
;KNYDECIASFKKCVELRPEDFDANYYTGVFIIEKANALNEALNNNYNISYEERAVEDEKVNKVYAEALPWLEKAHQLNPSNFGAVEYLKQLCFRLREMDGMMDKYNKYNELYKQMQ
;
A
#
# COMPACT_ATOMS: atom_id res chain seq x y z
N LYS A 1 -6.24 17.44 -0.76
CA LYS A 1 -4.95 16.99 -0.22
C LYS A 1 -4.07 16.51 -1.35
N ASN A 2 -2.84 17.00 -1.39
CA ASN A 2 -1.94 16.68 -2.49
C ASN A 2 -1.03 15.49 -2.13
N TYR A 3 -1.52 14.29 -2.40
CA TYR A 3 -0.76 13.07 -2.11
C TYR A 3 0.51 12.95 -2.96
N ASP A 4 0.44 13.39 -4.22
CA ASP A 4 1.60 13.26 -5.11
C ASP A 4 2.81 14.08 -4.62
N GLU A 5 2.57 15.27 -4.08
CA GLU A 5 3.64 16.08 -3.50
C GLU A 5 4.24 15.42 -2.26
N CYS A 6 3.39 14.88 -1.38
CA CYS A 6 3.85 14.18 -0.19
C CYS A 6 4.68 12.95 -0.58
N ILE A 7 4.18 12.17 -1.52
CA ILE A 7 4.88 10.97 -1.99
C ILE A 7 6.23 11.34 -2.57
N ALA A 8 6.28 12.37 -3.43
CA ALA A 8 7.53 12.82 -4.03
C ALA A 8 8.55 13.27 -2.98
N SER A 9 8.07 13.99 -1.95
CA SER A 9 8.93 14.44 -0.87
C SER A 9 9.53 13.28 -0.09
N PHE A 10 8.71 12.28 0.26
CA PHE A 10 9.21 11.12 1.00
C PHE A 10 10.12 10.24 0.14
N LYS A 11 9.83 10.11 -1.16
CA LYS A 11 10.75 9.40 -2.06
C LYS A 11 12.11 10.07 -2.10
N LYS A 12 12.13 11.42 -2.09
CA LYS A 12 13.37 12.17 -2.01
C LYS A 12 14.12 11.88 -0.72
N CYS A 13 13.41 11.78 0.39
CA CYS A 13 14.01 11.41 1.67
C CYS A 13 14.65 10.02 1.59
N VAL A 14 14.01 9.07 0.91
CA VAL A 14 14.58 7.72 0.74
C VAL A 14 15.85 7.78 -0.12
N GLU A 15 15.87 8.61 -1.16
CA GLU A 15 17.10 8.78 -1.96
C GLU A 15 18.26 9.22 -1.10
N LEU A 16 18.00 10.13 -0.16
CA LEU A 16 19.05 10.68 0.72
C LEU A 16 19.37 9.73 1.88
N ARG A 17 18.40 8.95 2.33
CA ARG A 17 18.53 8.04 3.48
C ARG A 17 17.82 6.72 3.19
N PRO A 18 18.41 5.84 2.36
CA PRO A 18 17.73 4.60 1.94
C PRO A 18 17.39 3.64 3.08
N GLU A 19 18.12 3.73 4.21
CA GLU A 19 17.90 2.84 5.35
C GLU A 19 17.05 3.50 6.45
N ASP A 20 16.40 4.62 6.16
CA ASP A 20 15.54 5.28 7.11
C ASP A 20 14.14 4.63 7.09
N PHE A 21 13.74 4.04 8.21
CA PHE A 21 12.43 3.41 8.35
C PHE A 21 11.30 4.40 7.99
N ASP A 22 11.31 5.59 8.62
CA ASP A 22 10.21 6.55 8.44
C ASP A 22 10.04 6.97 6.99
N ALA A 23 11.13 7.22 6.28
CA ALA A 23 11.07 7.64 4.89
C ALA A 23 10.41 6.56 4.01
N ASN A 24 10.80 5.31 4.21
CA ASN A 24 10.21 4.19 3.46
C ASN A 24 8.76 3.96 3.87
N TYR A 25 8.50 3.96 5.17
CA TYR A 25 7.17 3.69 5.73
C TYR A 25 6.15 4.72 5.23
N TYR A 26 6.47 6.01 5.37
CA TYR A 26 5.51 7.04 4.98
C TYR A 26 5.35 7.17 3.47
N THR A 27 6.37 6.82 2.68
CA THR A 27 6.20 6.72 1.24
C THR A 27 5.09 5.71 0.93
N GLY A 28 5.17 4.53 1.53
CA GLY A 28 4.15 3.49 1.33
C GLY A 28 2.79 3.91 1.84
N VAL A 29 2.74 4.49 3.04
CA VAL A 29 1.47 4.93 3.65
C VAL A 29 0.76 5.96 2.78
N PHE A 30 1.48 6.95 2.27
CA PHE A 30 0.85 7.99 1.45
C PHE A 30 0.42 7.47 0.10
N ILE A 31 1.12 6.49 -0.47
CA ILE A 31 0.66 5.81 -1.69
C ILE A 31 -0.68 5.09 -1.41
N ILE A 32 -0.79 4.41 -0.26
CA ILE A 32 -2.04 3.76 0.14
C ILE A 32 -3.16 4.78 0.32
N GLU A 33 -2.89 5.92 0.95
CA GLU A 33 -3.89 6.96 1.13
C GLU A 33 -4.37 7.51 -0.21
N LYS A 34 -3.46 7.69 -1.16
CA LYS A 34 -3.82 8.09 -2.53
C LYS A 34 -4.75 7.06 -3.17
N ALA A 35 -4.38 5.77 -3.07
CA ALA A 35 -5.19 4.69 -3.62
C ALA A 35 -6.56 4.63 -2.96
N ASN A 36 -6.62 4.83 -1.63
CA ASN A 36 -7.89 4.86 -0.90
C ASN A 36 -8.80 5.99 -1.40
N ALA A 37 -8.22 7.17 -1.65
CA ALA A 37 -8.98 8.30 -2.16
C ALA A 37 -9.53 8.02 -3.56
N LEU A 38 -8.72 7.40 -4.42
CA LEU A 38 -9.15 7.02 -5.77
C LEU A 38 -10.27 5.98 -5.70
N ASN A 39 -10.14 5.01 -4.80
CA ASN A 39 -11.14 3.97 -4.61
C ASN A 39 -12.47 4.55 -4.10
N GLU A 40 -12.39 5.48 -3.16
CA GLU A 40 -13.57 6.15 -2.63
C GLU A 40 -14.30 6.94 -3.72
N ALA A 41 -13.56 7.68 -4.55
CA ALA A 41 -14.13 8.42 -5.66
C ALA A 41 -14.83 7.48 -6.65
N LEU A 42 -14.22 6.33 -6.90
CA LEU A 42 -14.79 5.32 -7.78
C LEU A 42 -16.07 4.72 -7.19
N ASN A 43 -16.08 4.44 -5.88
CA ASN A 43 -17.26 3.91 -5.19
C ASN A 43 -18.43 4.90 -5.21
N ASN A 44 -18.14 6.18 -5.27
CA ASN A 44 -19.17 7.24 -5.29
C ASN A 44 -19.65 7.57 -6.71
N ASN A 45 -19.09 6.93 -7.73
CA ASN A 45 -19.51 7.17 -9.11
C ASN A 45 -20.55 6.12 -9.53
N TYR A 46 -21.82 6.48 -9.45
CA TYR A 46 -22.93 5.57 -9.74
C TYR A 46 -23.32 5.50 -11.22
N ASN A 47 -22.67 6.30 -12.06
CA ASN A 47 -22.99 6.39 -13.48
C ASN A 47 -22.02 5.61 -14.37
N ILE A 48 -21.16 4.80 -13.77
CA ILE A 48 -20.16 4.03 -14.48
C ILE A 48 -20.67 2.61 -14.76
N SER A 49 -20.40 2.09 -15.95
CA SER A 49 -20.81 0.73 -16.31
C SER A 49 -19.97 -0.30 -15.57
N TYR A 50 -20.44 -1.55 -15.57
CA TYR A 50 -19.71 -2.65 -14.95
C TYR A 50 -18.32 -2.84 -15.57
N GLU A 51 -18.25 -2.78 -16.91
CA GLU A 51 -16.99 -2.94 -17.64
C GLU A 51 -16.02 -1.80 -17.36
N GLU A 52 -16.52 -0.57 -17.32
CA GLU A 52 -15.70 0.60 -16.97
C GLU A 52 -15.21 0.51 -15.54
N ARG A 53 -16.06 0.02 -14.64
CA ARG A 53 -15.70 -0.16 -13.22
C ARG A 53 -14.54 -1.14 -13.08
N ALA A 54 -14.57 -2.23 -13.82
CA ALA A 54 -13.50 -3.23 -13.77
C ALA A 54 -12.16 -2.65 -14.21
N VAL A 55 -12.17 -1.82 -15.26
CA VAL A 55 -10.95 -1.15 -15.74
C VAL A 55 -10.41 -0.18 -14.68
N GLU A 56 -11.28 0.60 -14.06
CA GLU A 56 -10.87 1.57 -13.04
C GLU A 56 -10.38 0.88 -11.78
N ASP A 57 -11.02 -0.23 -11.38
CA ASP A 57 -10.56 -1.02 -10.23
C ASP A 57 -9.13 -1.54 -10.45
N GLU A 58 -8.81 -1.96 -11.67
CA GLU A 58 -7.46 -2.41 -12.00
C GLU A 58 -6.45 -1.29 -11.85
N LYS A 59 -6.80 -0.08 -12.29
CA LYS A 59 -5.94 1.10 -12.14
C LYS A 59 -5.69 1.42 -10.66
N VAL A 60 -6.73 1.36 -9.85
CA VAL A 60 -6.62 1.60 -8.41
C VAL A 60 -5.71 0.55 -7.77
N ASN A 61 -5.88 -0.72 -8.15
CA ASN A 61 -5.06 -1.80 -7.61
C ASN A 61 -3.59 -1.63 -7.99
N LYS A 62 -3.28 -1.07 -9.16
CA LYS A 62 -1.89 -0.78 -9.53
C LYS A 62 -1.28 0.27 -8.60
N VAL A 63 -2.07 1.27 -8.19
CA VAL A 63 -1.59 2.27 -7.23
C VAL A 63 -1.33 1.60 -5.88
N TYR A 64 -2.24 0.76 -5.40
CA TYR A 64 -2.01 0.00 -4.16
C TYR A 64 -0.73 -0.82 -4.26
N ALA A 65 -0.51 -1.49 -5.39
CA ALA A 65 0.68 -2.32 -5.57
C ALA A 65 1.98 -1.52 -5.50
N GLU A 66 1.95 -0.24 -5.90
CA GLU A 66 3.12 0.63 -5.81
C GLU A 66 3.61 0.82 -4.38
N ALA A 67 2.72 0.69 -3.39
CA ALA A 67 3.08 0.87 -1.99
C ALA A 67 3.86 -0.33 -1.43
N LEU A 68 3.73 -1.49 -2.05
CA LEU A 68 4.25 -2.74 -1.50
C LEU A 68 5.75 -2.73 -1.26
N PRO A 69 6.61 -2.39 -2.24
CA PRO A 69 8.05 -2.43 -2.00
C PRO A 69 8.52 -1.48 -0.90
N TRP A 70 7.87 -0.32 -0.75
CA TRP A 70 8.22 0.64 0.29
C TRP A 70 7.92 0.10 1.67
N LEU A 71 6.74 -0.52 1.84
CA LEU A 71 6.36 -1.10 3.12
C LEU A 71 7.14 -2.36 3.43
N GLU A 72 7.50 -3.15 2.42
CA GLU A 72 8.35 -4.32 2.62
C GLU A 72 9.75 -3.89 3.08
N LYS A 73 10.29 -2.83 2.49
CA LYS A 73 11.58 -2.28 2.92
C LYS A 73 11.49 -1.77 4.36
N ALA A 74 10.42 -1.05 4.69
CA ALA A 74 10.22 -0.56 6.05
C ALA A 74 10.18 -1.72 7.05
N HIS A 75 9.47 -2.79 6.71
CA HIS A 75 9.39 -3.98 7.56
C HIS A 75 10.78 -4.62 7.75
N GLN A 76 11.59 -4.67 6.71
CA GLN A 76 12.96 -5.17 6.82
C GLN A 76 13.80 -4.31 7.76
N LEU A 77 13.61 -3.00 7.71
CA LEU A 77 14.38 -2.06 8.54
C LEU A 77 13.96 -2.10 10.00
N ASN A 78 12.68 -2.36 10.26
CA ASN A 78 12.16 -2.48 11.63
C ASN A 78 11.11 -3.58 11.70
N PRO A 79 11.53 -4.85 11.84
CA PRO A 79 10.59 -5.99 11.81
C PRO A 79 9.57 -5.99 12.95
N SER A 80 9.85 -5.28 14.03
CA SER A 80 8.95 -5.24 15.19
C SER A 80 7.89 -4.14 15.10
N ASN A 81 7.91 -3.33 14.04
CA ASN A 81 6.92 -2.28 13.90
C ASN A 81 5.57 -2.86 13.48
N PHE A 82 4.59 -2.74 14.38
CA PHE A 82 3.26 -3.29 14.17
C PHE A 82 2.54 -2.64 12.98
N GLY A 83 2.67 -1.32 12.83
CA GLY A 83 2.01 -0.59 11.76
C GLY A 83 2.40 -1.07 10.37
N ALA A 84 3.69 -1.35 10.16
CA ALA A 84 4.16 -1.85 8.86
C ALA A 84 3.54 -3.21 8.53
N VAL A 85 3.49 -4.12 9.52
CA VAL A 85 2.89 -5.44 9.32
C VAL A 85 1.40 -5.31 9.05
N GLU A 86 0.72 -4.44 9.77
CA GLU A 86 -0.72 -4.21 9.59
C GLU A 86 -1.02 -3.72 8.17
N TYR A 87 -0.27 -2.72 7.69
CA TYR A 87 -0.45 -2.23 6.32
C TYR A 87 -0.14 -3.29 5.28
N LEU A 88 0.92 -4.07 5.49
CA LEU A 88 1.28 -5.14 4.55
C LEU A 88 0.20 -6.20 4.48
N LYS A 89 -0.35 -6.58 5.63
CA LYS A 89 -1.45 -7.54 5.69
C LYS A 89 -2.65 -7.04 4.89
N GLN A 90 -3.08 -5.80 5.16
CA GLN A 90 -4.23 -5.22 4.49
C GLN A 90 -4.00 -5.08 2.98
N LEU A 91 -2.81 -4.63 2.61
CA LEU A 91 -2.45 -4.42 1.22
C LEU A 91 -2.43 -5.73 0.43
N CYS A 92 -1.82 -6.77 0.99
CA CYS A 92 -1.78 -8.07 0.34
C CYS A 92 -3.17 -8.69 0.20
N PHE A 93 -4.04 -8.46 1.18
CA PHE A 93 -5.42 -8.93 1.08
C PHE A 93 -6.17 -8.20 -0.04
N ARG A 94 -5.98 -6.89 -0.14
CA ARG A 94 -6.57 -6.10 -1.23
C ARG A 94 -6.12 -6.62 -2.60
N LEU A 95 -4.87 -7.05 -2.71
CA LEU A 95 -4.25 -7.50 -3.94
C LEU A 95 -4.25 -9.02 -4.10
N ARG A 96 -5.08 -9.75 -3.34
CA ARG A 96 -5.03 -11.21 -3.25
C ARG A 96 -5.24 -11.94 -4.59
N GLU A 97 -5.87 -11.28 -5.56
CA GLU A 97 -6.06 -11.87 -6.88
C GLU A 97 -4.78 -11.86 -7.73
N MET A 98 -3.77 -11.08 -7.31
CA MET A 98 -2.49 -11.04 -8.00
C MET A 98 -1.62 -12.19 -7.54
N ASP A 99 -0.78 -12.70 -8.46
CA ASP A 99 0.12 -13.82 -8.20
C ASP A 99 0.96 -13.60 -6.96
N GLY A 100 0.94 -14.59 -6.05
CA GLY A 100 1.78 -14.59 -4.86
C GLY A 100 1.27 -13.73 -3.72
N MET A 101 0.25 -12.91 -3.93
CA MET A 101 -0.23 -12.00 -2.90
C MET A 101 -0.94 -12.73 -1.78
N MET A 102 -1.67 -13.81 -2.07
CA MET A 102 -2.35 -14.58 -1.02
C MET A 102 -1.34 -15.23 -0.07
N ASP A 103 -0.24 -15.72 -0.60
CA ASP A 103 0.85 -16.28 0.22
C ASP A 103 1.46 -15.21 1.11
N LYS A 104 1.68 -14.02 0.58
CA LYS A 104 2.19 -12.89 1.38
C LYS A 104 1.19 -12.48 2.44
N TYR A 105 -0.10 -12.46 2.09
CA TYR A 105 -1.14 -12.16 3.07
C TYR A 105 -1.09 -13.13 4.25
N ASN A 106 -1.01 -14.43 3.95
CA ASN A 106 -0.95 -15.45 5.00
C ASN A 106 0.25 -15.25 5.91
N LYS A 107 1.40 -14.93 5.33
CA LYS A 107 2.63 -14.65 6.08
C LYS A 107 2.45 -13.44 7.00
N TYR A 108 1.97 -12.33 6.48
CA TYR A 108 1.82 -11.10 7.27
C TYR A 108 0.68 -11.23 8.29
N ASN A 109 -0.38 -11.97 7.96
CA ASN A 109 -1.47 -12.21 8.90
C ASN A 109 -0.97 -13.02 10.10
N GLU A 110 -0.12 -14.02 9.86
CA GLU A 110 0.47 -14.81 10.95
C GLU A 110 1.37 -13.96 11.83
N LEU A 111 2.22 -13.12 11.21
CA LEU A 111 3.05 -12.17 11.96
C LEU A 111 2.19 -11.21 12.78
N TYR A 112 1.13 -10.71 12.19
CA TYR A 112 0.20 -9.79 12.86
C TYR A 112 -0.36 -10.42 14.14
N LYS A 113 -0.79 -11.67 14.05
CA LYS A 113 -1.32 -12.41 15.20
C LYS A 113 -0.27 -12.58 16.30
N GLN A 114 0.96 -12.87 15.92
CA GLN A 114 2.07 -13.05 16.88
C GLN A 114 2.46 -11.76 17.58
N MET A 115 2.19 -10.62 16.96
CA MET A 115 2.56 -9.31 17.49
C MET A 115 1.48 -8.71 18.41
N GLN A 116 0.32 -9.32 18.49
CA GLN A 116 -0.76 -8.84 19.37
C GLN A 116 -0.58 -9.24 20.82
#